data_58ac78d12214a55a7fdf2c48acf3ff4b
#
_entry.id   58ac78d12214a55a7fdf2c48acf3ff4b
#
_cell.length_a   1.000
_cell.length_b   1.000
_cell.length_c   1.000
_cell.angle_alpha   90.00
_cell.angle_beta   90.00
_cell.angle_gamma   90.00
#
_symmetry.space_group_name_H-M   'P 1'
#
loop_
_entity.id
_entity.type
_entity.pdbx_description
1 polymer ?
#
loop_
_entity_poly.entity_id
_entity_poly.type
_entity_poly.pdbx_seq_one_letter_code
_entity_poly.pdbx_strand_id
1 'polypeptide(L)'
;MTSHRFAVGRREVLMAASGLAALSFTGCAPTKTSDVRTAPGPTAPFLERRKLGTLGVSSLGLGCQNMSRTYPGTVPHRPEQVRILRTAFECGVTFYDAAEAYGPHEVERILGEGVAPFRDQVVIATKFGWNIDLETGERRPGRNSRPEHVKLVVDGMLRRLRTDRIDLLYQHRVDPEVPIEDVAGVIKDLKAQGKVLHWGLCEMGPNTLRRAHAELPVAAVQSEYSLLWRGPERVVLPICAELGIGFVPWSPLGVGFLTGAITSDTRFADADFRKSETRFAPENLAHNLALVELLRTWAERKQATPAQLALAWLTAQHPWVVPIPGTTQMPHLLENLGSANVRFTSAELAELTASASSIQIRGERLPPTVQAFSDVEAPAQR
;
A
#
# COMPACT_ATOMS: atom_id res chain seq x y z
N MET A 1 -21.63 46.12 -41.80
CA MET A 1 -20.62 46.30 -42.88
C MET A 1 -19.47 45.37 -42.55
N THR A 2 -19.09 44.36 -43.16
CA THR A 2 -19.40 43.65 -44.40
C THR A 2 -19.03 42.19 -44.21
N SER A 3 -19.96 41.36 -44.52
CA SER A 3 -19.90 39.91 -44.73
C SER A 3 -18.91 39.53 -45.83
N HIS A 4 -18.27 38.36 -45.72
CA HIS A 4 -18.04 37.49 -46.86
C HIS A 4 -18.01 36.01 -46.44
N ARG A 5 -19.08 35.33 -46.85
CA ARG A 5 -19.15 33.87 -47.04
C ARG A 5 -18.49 33.53 -48.37
N PHE A 6 -17.83 32.40 -48.48
CA PHE A 6 -17.80 31.60 -49.68
C PHE A 6 -17.91 30.11 -49.34
N ALA A 7 -18.75 29.47 -50.12
CA ALA A 7 -19.18 28.08 -50.01
C ALA A 7 -18.73 27.28 -51.25
N VAL A 8 -18.70 25.95 -51.07
CA VAL A 8 -19.04 24.88 -52.06
C VAL A 8 -17.97 24.45 -53.09
N GLY A 9 -17.80 23.13 -53.16
CA GLY A 9 -17.22 22.41 -54.31
C GLY A 9 -17.16 20.90 -54.08
N ARG A 10 -18.28 20.18 -54.26
CA ARG A 10 -18.34 18.72 -54.54
C ARG A 10 -18.01 18.49 -56.00
N ARG A 11 -17.36 17.34 -56.33
CA ARG A 11 -17.48 16.49 -57.57
C ARG A 11 -16.21 15.64 -57.69
N GLU A 12 -16.14 14.45 -58.17
CA GLU A 12 -16.97 13.32 -58.59
C GLU A 12 -15.97 12.20 -58.99
N VAL A 13 -16.28 11.03 -58.61
CA VAL A 13 -16.18 9.72 -59.25
C VAL A 13 -15.50 9.61 -60.63
N LEU A 14 -14.56 8.67 -60.77
CA LEU A 14 -14.44 7.87 -62.00
C LEU A 14 -13.87 6.48 -61.69
N MET A 15 -14.69 5.48 -62.05
CA MET A 15 -14.33 4.07 -62.19
C MET A 15 -13.51 3.83 -63.45
N ALA A 16 -12.57 2.91 -63.40
CA ALA A 16 -12.16 2.17 -64.62
C ALA A 16 -11.80 0.72 -64.23
N ALA A 17 -12.49 -0.18 -64.86
CA ALA A 17 -12.31 -1.63 -64.76
C ALA A 17 -11.39 -2.14 -65.87
N SER A 18 -10.92 -3.36 -65.68
CA SER A 18 -10.52 -4.36 -66.70
C SER A 18 -9.05 -4.69 -66.84
N GLY A 19 -8.75 -5.99 -66.66
CA GLY A 19 -7.52 -6.64 -67.12
C GLY A 19 -7.27 -7.99 -66.44
N LEU A 20 -8.01 -9.06 -66.85
CA LEU A 20 -7.63 -10.46 -66.56
C LEU A 20 -6.32 -10.81 -67.27
N ALA A 21 -5.35 -11.33 -66.56
CA ALA A 21 -4.31 -12.18 -67.13
C ALA A 21 -4.08 -13.38 -66.21
N ALA A 22 -4.48 -14.54 -66.71
CA ALA A 22 -4.23 -15.84 -66.07
C ALA A 22 -2.77 -16.24 -66.33
N LEU A 23 -2.00 -16.45 -65.32
CA LEU A 23 -0.69 -17.14 -65.37
C LEU A 23 -0.73 -18.31 -64.42
N SER A 24 -0.65 -19.49 -65.02
CA SER A 24 -0.50 -20.78 -64.35
C SER A 24 0.87 -20.86 -63.63
N PHE A 25 0.85 -21.07 -62.34
CA PHE A 25 2.06 -21.44 -61.59
C PHE A 25 1.92 -22.82 -60.99
N THR A 26 2.82 -23.67 -61.42
CA THR A 26 3.16 -25.02 -60.96
C THR A 26 3.47 -25.01 -59.44
N GLY A 27 3.08 -26.10 -58.81
CA GLY A 27 3.12 -26.39 -57.41
C GLY A 27 4.46 -26.12 -56.67
N CYS A 28 4.30 -25.51 -55.51
CA CYS A 28 5.29 -25.55 -54.43
C CYS A 28 4.64 -26.19 -53.22
N ALA A 29 5.30 -27.18 -52.64
CA ALA A 29 4.85 -27.91 -51.48
C ALA A 29 4.68 -26.98 -50.26
N PRO A 30 3.75 -27.28 -49.31
CA PRO A 30 3.55 -26.43 -48.14
C PRO A 30 4.77 -26.61 -47.22
N THR A 31 5.52 -25.52 -47.01
CA THR A 31 6.47 -25.38 -45.94
C THR A 31 5.68 -25.45 -44.61
N LYS A 32 6.07 -26.40 -43.77
CA LYS A 32 5.59 -26.53 -42.39
C LYS A 32 5.83 -25.17 -41.68
N THR A 33 4.77 -24.43 -41.44
CA THR A 33 4.77 -23.33 -40.45
C THR A 33 5.09 -23.94 -39.08
N SER A 34 6.28 -23.68 -38.59
CA SER A 34 6.62 -23.95 -37.21
C SER A 34 5.64 -23.16 -36.32
N ASP A 35 4.79 -23.89 -35.58
CA ASP A 35 4.03 -23.35 -34.47
C ASP A 35 5.01 -22.69 -33.50
N VAL A 36 5.12 -21.38 -33.60
CA VAL A 36 5.70 -20.56 -32.53
C VAL A 36 4.72 -20.67 -31.37
N ARG A 37 4.91 -21.66 -30.51
CA ARG A 37 4.28 -21.69 -29.19
C ARG A 37 4.72 -20.40 -28.50
N THR A 38 3.85 -19.40 -28.48
CA THR A 38 3.96 -18.29 -27.56
C THR A 38 4.05 -18.89 -26.17
N ALA A 39 5.17 -18.71 -25.52
CA ALA A 39 5.32 -19.06 -24.10
C ALA A 39 4.13 -18.46 -23.34
N PRO A 40 3.47 -19.19 -22.44
CA PRO A 40 2.41 -18.63 -21.64
C PRO A 40 2.97 -17.38 -20.96
N GLY A 41 2.31 -16.25 -21.17
CA GLY A 41 2.64 -15.00 -20.45
C GLY A 41 2.67 -15.28 -18.95
N PRO A 42 3.42 -14.50 -18.16
CA PRO A 42 3.54 -14.74 -16.73
C PRO A 42 2.12 -14.85 -16.15
N THR A 43 1.78 -16.03 -15.65
CA THR A 43 0.54 -16.24 -14.89
C THR A 43 0.54 -15.24 -13.73
N ALA A 44 -0.53 -14.44 -13.61
CA ALA A 44 -0.68 -13.50 -12.51
C ALA A 44 -0.41 -14.23 -11.18
N PRO A 45 0.38 -13.65 -10.26
CA PRO A 45 0.73 -14.32 -9.02
C PRO A 45 -0.55 -14.61 -8.22
N PHE A 46 -0.70 -15.84 -7.77
CA PHE A 46 -1.81 -16.20 -6.91
C PHE A 46 -1.57 -15.66 -5.50
N LEU A 47 -2.36 -14.67 -5.10
CA LEU A 47 -2.33 -14.12 -3.74
C LEU A 47 -3.17 -15.02 -2.81
N GLU A 48 -2.49 -15.62 -1.83
CA GLU A 48 -3.16 -16.40 -0.77
C GLU A 48 -4.13 -15.53 0.02
N ARG A 49 -5.15 -16.13 0.61
CA ARG A 49 -6.05 -15.45 1.54
C ARG A 49 -5.48 -15.54 2.95
N ARG A 50 -5.50 -14.41 3.66
CA ARG A 50 -5.05 -14.27 5.06
C ARG A 50 -6.15 -13.65 5.91
N LYS A 51 -5.95 -13.66 7.21
CA LYS A 51 -6.89 -13.05 8.16
C LYS A 51 -6.19 -11.98 8.99
N LEU A 52 -6.88 -10.85 9.14
CA LEU A 52 -6.60 -9.82 10.13
C LEU A 52 -7.70 -9.92 11.21
N GLY A 53 -7.40 -10.62 12.30
CA GLY A 53 -8.45 -11.09 13.21
C GLY A 53 -9.46 -11.99 12.47
N THR A 54 -10.71 -11.56 12.36
CA THR A 54 -11.76 -12.26 11.59
C THR A 54 -11.86 -11.80 10.13
N LEU A 55 -11.23 -10.69 9.75
CA LEU A 55 -11.32 -10.08 8.43
C LEU A 55 -10.45 -10.80 7.40
N GLY A 56 -11.06 -11.33 6.34
CA GLY A 56 -10.36 -12.02 5.25
C GLY A 56 -9.82 -11.06 4.20
N VAL A 57 -8.51 -11.13 3.90
CA VAL A 57 -7.82 -10.25 2.93
C VAL A 57 -6.86 -11.04 2.04
N SER A 58 -6.36 -10.44 0.95
CA SER A 58 -5.23 -10.99 0.20
C SER A 58 -3.94 -10.93 1.02
N SER A 59 -2.96 -11.80 0.74
CA SER A 59 -1.68 -11.89 1.48
C SER A 59 -0.80 -10.65 1.34
N LEU A 60 -1.08 -9.83 0.32
CA LEU A 60 -0.52 -8.50 0.09
C LEU A 60 -1.67 -7.53 -0.10
N GLY A 61 -1.60 -6.37 0.55
CA GLY A 61 -2.47 -5.24 0.27
C GLY A 61 -1.77 -4.19 -0.61
N LEU A 62 -2.50 -3.15 -0.98
CA LEU A 62 -1.97 -1.98 -1.68
C LEU A 62 -2.07 -0.75 -0.78
N GLY A 63 -0.90 -0.20 -0.37
CA GLY A 63 -0.81 1.09 0.30
C GLY A 63 -1.05 2.23 -0.71
N CYS A 64 -2.04 3.09 -0.43
CA CYS A 64 -2.45 4.15 -1.35
C CYS A 64 -1.84 5.53 -1.01
N GLN A 65 -1.01 5.64 0.02
CA GLN A 65 -0.50 6.94 0.51
C GLN A 65 0.09 7.83 -0.58
N ASN A 66 0.83 7.25 -1.52
CA ASN A 66 1.52 8.02 -2.56
C ASN A 66 0.63 8.38 -3.75
N MET A 67 -0.67 8.04 -3.76
CA MET A 67 -1.56 8.34 -4.88
C MET A 67 -1.92 9.81 -5.01
N SER A 68 -1.76 10.62 -3.96
CA SER A 68 -1.90 12.08 -4.02
C SER A 68 -0.56 12.82 -4.17
N ARG A 69 0.55 12.13 -3.89
CA ARG A 69 1.92 12.67 -4.04
C ARG A 69 2.94 11.54 -4.04
N THR A 70 4.07 11.72 -4.72
CA THR A 70 5.26 10.86 -4.60
C THR A 70 6.18 11.37 -3.47
N TYR A 71 7.26 10.66 -3.18
CA TYR A 71 8.27 11.11 -2.22
C TYR A 71 8.83 12.51 -2.52
N PRO A 72 9.19 12.85 -3.77
CA PRO A 72 9.60 14.21 -4.14
C PRO A 72 8.48 15.26 -4.11
N GLY A 73 7.26 14.91 -3.73
CA GLY A 73 6.14 15.84 -3.66
C GLY A 73 5.36 16.06 -4.95
N THR A 74 5.72 15.38 -6.05
CA THR A 74 4.96 15.46 -7.32
C THR A 74 3.59 14.79 -7.19
N VAL A 75 2.58 15.38 -7.84
CA VAL A 75 1.22 14.80 -7.87
C VAL A 75 1.13 13.83 -9.05
N PRO A 76 0.82 12.54 -8.81
CA PRO A 76 0.64 11.58 -9.89
C PRO A 76 -0.61 11.86 -10.73
N HIS A 77 -0.61 11.43 -11.99
CA HIS A 77 -1.77 11.56 -12.87
C HIS A 77 -2.90 10.64 -12.41
N ARG A 78 -4.05 11.22 -12.05
CA ARG A 78 -5.17 10.50 -11.41
C ARG A 78 -5.70 9.29 -12.20
N PRO A 79 -5.92 9.35 -13.53
CA PRO A 79 -6.33 8.18 -14.31
C PRO A 79 -5.37 6.99 -14.20
N GLU A 80 -4.07 7.23 -14.09
CA GLU A 80 -3.10 6.16 -13.90
C GLU A 80 -3.19 5.54 -12.52
N GLN A 81 -3.46 6.33 -11.48
CA GLN A 81 -3.69 5.81 -10.13
C GLN A 81 -4.93 4.92 -10.07
N VAL A 82 -6.02 5.35 -10.71
CA VAL A 82 -7.24 4.53 -10.86
C VAL A 82 -6.93 3.23 -11.61
N ARG A 83 -6.10 3.28 -12.66
CA ARG A 83 -5.66 2.08 -13.39
C ARG A 83 -4.84 1.13 -12.50
N ILE A 84 -3.93 1.66 -11.68
CA ILE A 84 -3.15 0.86 -10.71
C ILE A 84 -4.08 0.13 -9.73
N LEU A 85 -5.09 0.81 -9.16
CA LEU A 85 -6.08 0.20 -8.27
C LEU A 85 -6.81 -0.96 -8.94
N ARG A 86 -7.27 -0.78 -10.18
CA ARG A 86 -8.00 -1.80 -10.94
C ARG A 86 -7.11 -2.98 -11.32
N THR A 87 -5.91 -2.71 -11.82
CA THR A 87 -4.94 -3.79 -12.13
C THR A 87 -4.55 -4.56 -10.87
N ALA A 88 -4.39 -3.90 -9.71
CA ALA A 88 -4.14 -4.60 -8.46
C ALA A 88 -5.26 -5.60 -8.14
N PHE A 89 -6.53 -5.20 -8.31
CA PHE A 89 -7.68 -6.09 -8.14
C PHE A 89 -7.66 -7.27 -9.13
N GLU A 90 -7.43 -7.00 -10.42
CA GLU A 90 -7.30 -8.02 -11.46
C GLU A 90 -6.18 -9.01 -11.17
N CYS A 91 -5.12 -8.59 -10.49
CA CYS A 91 -4.03 -9.42 -9.99
C CYS A 91 -4.32 -10.07 -8.61
N GLY A 92 -5.53 -9.99 -8.07
CA GLY A 92 -5.95 -10.67 -6.86
C GLY A 92 -5.79 -9.88 -5.55
N VAL A 93 -5.40 -8.61 -5.58
CA VAL A 93 -5.40 -7.74 -4.38
C VAL A 93 -6.82 -7.44 -3.97
N THR A 94 -7.13 -7.72 -2.71
CA THR A 94 -8.44 -7.42 -2.12
C THR A 94 -8.36 -6.50 -0.91
N PHE A 95 -7.18 -6.00 -0.55
CA PHE A 95 -6.96 -5.15 0.60
C PHE A 95 -6.29 -3.83 0.17
N TYR A 96 -6.99 -2.70 0.39
CA TYR A 96 -6.57 -1.36 0.02
C TYR A 96 -6.50 -0.48 1.25
N ASP A 97 -5.38 0.20 1.45
CA ASP A 97 -5.11 1.02 2.63
C ASP A 97 -4.99 2.50 2.28
N ALA A 98 -5.91 3.30 2.80
CA ALA A 98 -5.96 4.75 2.67
C ALA A 98 -5.90 5.44 4.04
N ALA A 99 -6.08 6.75 4.09
CA ALA A 99 -6.32 7.56 5.29
C ALA A 99 -6.89 8.94 4.92
N GLU A 100 -7.65 9.56 5.82
CA GLU A 100 -8.10 10.96 5.66
C GLU A 100 -6.94 11.93 5.46
N ALA A 101 -5.79 11.64 6.12
CA ALA A 101 -4.60 12.49 6.09
C ALA A 101 -3.81 12.41 4.77
N TYR A 102 -4.18 11.51 3.85
CA TYR A 102 -3.45 11.35 2.61
C TYR A 102 -3.99 12.29 1.53
N GLY A 103 -3.23 13.38 1.31
CA GLY A 103 -3.51 14.40 0.33
C GLY A 103 -4.37 15.62 0.70
N PRO A 104 -4.72 15.98 1.97
CA PRO A 104 -5.74 15.29 2.75
C PRO A 104 -7.03 15.03 1.96
N HIS A 105 -7.71 13.96 2.28
CA HIS A 105 -8.97 13.50 1.68
C HIS A 105 -8.86 12.99 0.22
N GLU A 106 -7.81 13.36 -0.53
CA GLU A 106 -7.75 13.07 -1.97
C GLU A 106 -7.55 11.59 -2.28
N VAL A 107 -6.75 10.89 -1.46
CA VAL A 107 -6.53 9.45 -1.67
C VAL A 107 -7.82 8.64 -1.48
N GLU A 108 -8.68 9.03 -0.54
CA GLU A 108 -9.98 8.38 -0.38
C GLU A 108 -10.90 8.60 -1.59
N ARG A 109 -10.84 9.80 -2.23
CA ARG A 109 -11.58 10.06 -3.47
C ARG A 109 -11.07 9.22 -4.64
N ILE A 110 -9.74 9.09 -4.78
CA ILE A 110 -9.11 8.26 -5.81
C ILE A 110 -9.47 6.78 -5.59
N LEU A 111 -9.37 6.30 -4.35
CA LEU A 111 -9.69 4.92 -4.00
C LEU A 111 -11.16 4.62 -4.27
N GLY A 112 -12.08 5.47 -3.79
CA GLY A 112 -13.52 5.29 -4.02
C GLY A 112 -13.90 5.24 -5.50
N GLU A 113 -13.26 6.06 -6.36
CA GLU A 113 -13.42 6.01 -7.80
C GLU A 113 -12.86 4.73 -8.42
N GLY A 114 -11.67 4.33 -7.97
CA GLY A 114 -10.96 3.17 -8.52
C GLY A 114 -11.69 1.87 -8.28
N VAL A 115 -12.15 1.65 -7.03
CA VAL A 115 -12.75 0.38 -6.60
C VAL A 115 -14.27 0.30 -6.78
N ALA A 116 -14.94 1.39 -7.16
CA ALA A 116 -16.39 1.43 -7.31
C ALA A 116 -16.97 0.24 -8.11
N PRO A 117 -16.37 -0.21 -9.23
CA PRO A 117 -16.92 -1.33 -10.00
C PRO A 117 -16.90 -2.69 -9.28
N PHE A 118 -16.08 -2.84 -8.23
CA PHE A 118 -15.89 -4.10 -7.50
C PHE A 118 -15.83 -3.91 -5.98
N ARG A 119 -16.49 -2.85 -5.48
CA ARG A 119 -16.48 -2.47 -4.06
C ARG A 119 -16.79 -3.63 -3.10
N ASP A 120 -17.74 -4.47 -3.44
CA ASP A 120 -18.17 -5.59 -2.60
C ASP A 120 -17.18 -6.78 -2.57
N GLN A 121 -16.17 -6.75 -3.42
CA GLN A 121 -15.16 -7.81 -3.52
C GLN A 121 -13.86 -7.44 -2.82
N VAL A 122 -13.78 -6.24 -2.23
CA VAL A 122 -12.56 -5.72 -1.60
C VAL A 122 -12.80 -5.23 -0.19
N VAL A 123 -11.72 -5.16 0.56
CA VAL A 123 -11.61 -4.59 1.89
C VAL A 123 -10.96 -3.23 1.77
N ILE A 124 -11.66 -2.18 2.15
CA ILE A 124 -11.12 -0.82 2.27
C ILE A 124 -10.75 -0.56 3.72
N ALA A 125 -9.47 -0.26 3.95
CA ALA A 125 -9.01 0.33 5.20
C ALA A 125 -8.80 1.83 5.02
N THR A 126 -9.23 2.61 6.01
CA THR A 126 -8.89 4.04 6.12
C THR A 126 -8.63 4.41 7.58
N LYS A 127 -8.19 5.65 7.85
CA LYS A 127 -7.67 6.03 9.15
C LYS A 127 -8.13 7.43 9.54
N PHE A 128 -8.58 7.60 10.79
CA PHE A 128 -8.95 8.86 11.41
C PHE A 128 -7.96 9.26 12.51
N GLY A 129 -8.12 10.45 13.06
CA GLY A 129 -7.47 10.84 14.31
C GLY A 129 -6.50 12.00 14.19
N TRP A 130 -6.17 12.47 13.00
CA TRP A 130 -5.48 13.72 12.82
C TRP A 130 -6.48 14.89 12.95
N ASN A 131 -5.99 16.05 13.39
CA ASN A 131 -6.82 17.27 13.45
C ASN A 131 -6.87 17.89 12.05
N ILE A 132 -7.84 17.45 11.25
CA ILE A 132 -8.05 17.89 9.86
C ILE A 132 -9.40 18.56 9.75
N ASP A 133 -9.42 19.74 9.15
CA ASP A 133 -10.66 20.43 8.84
C ASP A 133 -11.51 19.61 7.86
N LEU A 134 -12.76 19.37 8.23
CA LEU A 134 -13.64 18.45 7.51
C LEU A 134 -14.06 18.96 6.12
N GLU A 135 -14.05 20.26 5.90
CA GLU A 135 -14.48 20.89 4.65
C GLU A 135 -13.28 21.18 3.75
N THR A 136 -12.26 21.86 4.29
CA THR A 136 -11.12 22.33 3.52
C THR A 136 -10.03 21.29 3.38
N GLY A 137 -9.96 20.31 4.29
CA GLY A 137 -8.87 19.35 4.38
C GLY A 137 -7.59 19.95 5.01
N GLU A 138 -7.65 21.18 5.54
CA GLU A 138 -6.49 21.79 6.17
C GLU A 138 -6.06 20.99 7.40
N ARG A 139 -4.78 20.64 7.46
CA ARG A 139 -4.21 19.94 8.60
C ARG A 139 -3.79 20.92 9.68
N ARG A 140 -4.45 20.83 10.83
CA ARG A 140 -4.17 21.60 12.03
C ARG A 140 -3.20 20.85 12.95
N PRO A 141 -2.51 21.51 13.87
CA PRO A 141 -1.69 20.85 14.88
C PRO A 141 -2.49 19.88 15.74
N GLY A 142 -1.83 18.79 16.17
CA GLY A 142 -2.41 17.82 17.10
C GLY A 142 -3.24 16.71 16.44
N ARG A 143 -4.01 16.05 17.29
CA ARG A 143 -4.90 14.92 16.97
C ARG A 143 -6.30 15.24 17.46
N ASN A 144 -7.29 14.55 16.92
CA ASN A 144 -8.67 14.68 17.38
C ASN A 144 -9.40 13.34 17.22
N SER A 145 -9.43 12.59 18.32
CA SER A 145 -10.16 11.33 18.41
C SER A 145 -11.41 11.42 19.29
N ARG A 146 -11.90 12.64 19.55
CA ARG A 146 -13.14 12.83 20.31
C ARG A 146 -14.32 12.18 19.60
N PRO A 147 -15.20 11.47 20.32
CA PRO A 147 -16.32 10.71 19.75
C PRO A 147 -17.18 11.48 18.75
N GLU A 148 -17.53 12.71 19.06
CA GLU A 148 -18.33 13.57 18.18
C GLU A 148 -17.62 13.91 16.86
N HIS A 149 -16.31 14.13 16.92
CA HIS A 149 -15.49 14.39 15.73
C HIS A 149 -15.34 13.12 14.87
N VAL A 150 -15.08 11.98 15.49
CA VAL A 150 -14.93 10.70 14.77
C VAL A 150 -16.17 10.35 13.95
N LYS A 151 -17.40 10.61 14.50
CA LYS A 151 -18.66 10.40 13.77
C LYS A 151 -18.73 11.25 12.49
N LEU A 152 -18.37 12.53 12.58
CA LEU A 152 -18.34 13.45 11.42
C LEU A 152 -17.28 13.04 10.39
N VAL A 153 -16.10 12.65 10.85
CA VAL A 153 -15.00 12.17 9.99
C VAL A 153 -15.45 10.93 9.20
N VAL A 154 -16.07 9.94 9.87
CA VAL A 154 -16.54 8.71 9.22
C VAL A 154 -17.60 9.01 8.16
N ASP A 155 -18.56 9.92 8.43
CA ASP A 155 -19.55 10.33 7.43
C ASP A 155 -18.87 11.01 6.22
N GLY A 156 -17.81 11.77 6.45
CA GLY A 156 -16.98 12.34 5.39
C GLY A 156 -16.26 11.27 4.56
N MET A 157 -15.65 10.26 5.23
CA MET A 157 -14.98 9.14 4.59
C MET A 157 -15.90 8.34 3.69
N LEU A 158 -17.11 8.00 4.18
CA LEU A 158 -18.10 7.24 3.40
C LEU A 158 -18.45 7.97 2.09
N ARG A 159 -18.64 9.28 2.14
CA ARG A 159 -18.88 10.10 0.94
C ARG A 159 -17.71 10.09 -0.03
N ARG A 160 -16.47 10.27 0.47
CA ARG A 160 -15.25 10.30 -0.36
C ARG A 160 -14.95 8.95 -0.98
N LEU A 161 -15.12 7.87 -0.21
CA LEU A 161 -14.94 6.49 -0.65
C LEU A 161 -16.11 5.95 -1.51
N ARG A 162 -17.21 6.72 -1.63
CA ARG A 162 -18.41 6.35 -2.41
C ARG A 162 -18.99 4.99 -1.98
N THR A 163 -19.11 4.78 -0.67
CA THR A 163 -19.55 3.53 -0.07
C THR A 163 -20.38 3.78 1.17
N ASP A 164 -21.18 2.79 1.56
CA ASP A 164 -22.01 2.82 2.76
C ASP A 164 -21.27 2.27 4.00
N ARG A 165 -20.11 1.64 3.83
CA ARG A 165 -19.35 1.01 4.91
C ARG A 165 -17.84 1.14 4.72
N ILE A 166 -17.12 1.21 5.83
CA ILE A 166 -15.67 1.05 5.94
C ILE A 166 -15.40 -0.35 6.50
N ASP A 167 -14.64 -1.16 5.79
CA ASP A 167 -14.38 -2.54 6.21
C ASP A 167 -13.41 -2.60 7.40
N LEU A 168 -12.41 -1.70 7.44
CA LEU A 168 -11.44 -1.58 8.53
C LEU A 168 -11.10 -0.11 8.80
N LEU A 169 -11.46 0.40 9.97
CA LEU A 169 -11.17 1.78 10.36
C LEU A 169 -10.07 1.81 11.42
N TYR A 170 -8.96 2.48 11.14
CA TYR A 170 -7.87 2.65 12.10
C TYR A 170 -7.92 4.01 12.81
N GLN A 171 -7.59 4.03 14.11
CA GLN A 171 -7.04 5.22 14.73
C GLN A 171 -5.60 5.40 14.25
N HIS A 172 -5.32 6.47 13.48
CA HIS A 172 -4.04 6.67 12.79
C HIS A 172 -2.88 6.94 13.75
N ARG A 173 -3.16 7.66 14.82
CA ARG A 173 -2.26 7.90 15.96
C ARG A 173 -3.09 8.05 17.22
N VAL A 174 -2.59 7.56 18.34
CA VAL A 174 -3.25 7.70 19.64
C VAL A 174 -3.34 9.17 20.01
N ASP A 175 -4.52 9.61 20.40
CA ASP A 175 -4.78 10.95 20.94
C ASP A 175 -4.48 10.95 22.45
N PRO A 176 -3.50 11.73 22.94
CA PRO A 176 -3.14 11.73 24.35
C PRO A 176 -4.14 12.47 25.25
N GLU A 177 -5.20 13.04 24.66
CA GLU A 177 -6.26 13.73 25.40
C GLU A 177 -7.54 12.90 25.53
N VAL A 178 -7.64 11.78 24.78
CA VAL A 178 -8.85 10.95 24.71
C VAL A 178 -8.56 9.52 25.17
N PRO A 179 -9.24 9.03 26.21
CA PRO A 179 -9.14 7.63 26.63
C PRO A 179 -9.46 6.68 25.49
N ILE A 180 -8.74 5.59 25.40
CA ILE A 180 -8.95 4.62 24.30
C ILE A 180 -10.31 3.94 24.39
N GLU A 181 -10.88 3.84 25.57
CA GLU A 181 -12.20 3.30 25.84
C GLU A 181 -13.30 4.17 25.20
N ASP A 182 -13.13 5.52 25.23
CA ASP A 182 -14.07 6.44 24.59
C ASP A 182 -14.00 6.33 23.06
N VAL A 183 -12.77 6.12 22.54
CA VAL A 183 -12.56 5.82 21.10
C VAL A 183 -13.21 4.46 20.75
N ALA A 184 -13.00 3.42 21.53
CA ALA A 184 -13.64 2.12 21.32
C ALA A 184 -15.16 2.22 21.39
N GLY A 185 -15.70 3.05 22.30
CA GLY A 185 -17.13 3.32 22.45
C GLY A 185 -17.76 3.89 21.18
N VAL A 186 -17.15 4.93 20.59
CA VAL A 186 -17.69 5.51 19.34
C VAL A 186 -17.56 4.53 18.17
N ILE A 187 -16.50 3.72 18.12
CA ILE A 187 -16.39 2.67 17.09
C ILE A 187 -17.48 1.61 17.27
N LYS A 188 -17.83 1.24 18.51
CA LYS A 188 -18.93 0.33 18.81
C LYS A 188 -20.27 0.88 18.27
N ASP A 189 -20.54 2.18 18.47
CA ASP A 189 -21.72 2.86 17.90
C ASP A 189 -21.74 2.79 16.37
N LEU A 190 -20.61 3.11 15.72
CA LEU A 190 -20.48 3.10 14.26
C LEU A 190 -20.60 1.68 13.67
N LYS A 191 -20.15 0.66 14.40
CA LYS A 191 -20.37 -0.76 14.04
C LYS A 191 -21.86 -1.14 14.15
N ALA A 192 -22.54 -0.71 15.19
CA ALA A 192 -23.99 -0.96 15.36
C ALA A 192 -24.80 -0.30 14.22
N GLN A 193 -24.31 0.82 13.66
CA GLN A 193 -24.90 1.50 12.50
C GLN A 193 -24.52 0.85 11.16
N GLY A 194 -23.64 -0.15 11.14
CA GLY A 194 -23.13 -0.76 9.91
C GLY A 194 -22.13 0.10 9.12
N LYS A 195 -21.74 1.29 9.62
CA LYS A 195 -20.80 2.20 8.96
C LYS A 195 -19.35 1.72 9.02
N VAL A 196 -18.98 0.96 10.05
CA VAL A 196 -17.67 0.38 10.28
C VAL A 196 -17.83 -1.09 10.59
N LEU A 197 -17.08 -1.97 9.92
CA LEU A 197 -17.19 -3.41 10.17
C LEU A 197 -16.12 -3.90 11.15
N HIS A 198 -14.88 -3.43 11.01
CA HIS A 198 -13.75 -3.78 11.87
C HIS A 198 -12.97 -2.52 12.22
N TRP A 199 -12.21 -2.56 13.31
CA TRP A 199 -11.33 -1.46 13.68
C TRP A 199 -9.93 -1.94 14.04
N GLY A 200 -9.00 -0.99 14.02
CA GLY A 200 -7.61 -1.21 14.32
C GLY A 200 -6.91 0.01 14.87
N LEU A 201 -5.65 -0.14 15.20
CA LEU A 201 -4.79 0.91 15.76
C LEU A 201 -3.48 0.99 14.98
N CYS A 202 -2.92 2.22 14.87
CA CYS A 202 -1.60 2.43 14.27
C CYS A 202 -0.63 3.01 15.31
N GLU A 203 0.59 2.45 15.38
CA GLU A 203 1.72 3.01 16.17
C GLU A 203 1.36 3.36 17.62
N MET A 204 0.55 2.54 18.25
CA MET A 204 0.08 2.73 19.63
C MET A 204 1.05 2.11 20.64
N GLY A 205 1.02 2.59 21.88
CA GLY A 205 1.67 1.94 23.00
C GLY A 205 1.02 0.59 23.37
N PRO A 206 1.77 -0.35 23.95
CA PRO A 206 1.31 -1.70 24.25
C PRO A 206 0.16 -1.77 25.25
N ASN A 207 0.12 -0.87 26.26
CA ASN A 207 -0.97 -0.82 27.22
C ASN A 207 -2.26 -0.31 26.57
N THR A 208 -2.16 0.68 25.70
CA THR A 208 -3.29 1.18 24.90
C THR A 208 -3.88 0.06 24.04
N LEU A 209 -3.03 -0.73 23.37
CA LEU A 209 -3.50 -1.86 22.55
C LEU A 209 -4.30 -2.87 23.39
N ARG A 210 -3.81 -3.25 24.56
CA ARG A 210 -4.50 -4.20 25.44
C ARG A 210 -5.84 -3.67 25.96
N ARG A 211 -5.87 -2.40 26.40
CA ARG A 211 -7.10 -1.73 26.86
C ARG A 211 -8.11 -1.62 25.72
N ALA A 212 -7.67 -1.19 24.54
CA ALA A 212 -8.51 -1.10 23.35
C ALA A 212 -9.15 -2.45 23.00
N HIS A 213 -8.34 -3.52 22.99
CA HIS A 213 -8.82 -4.86 22.64
C HIS A 213 -9.79 -5.44 23.70
N ALA A 214 -9.57 -5.13 24.96
CA ALA A 214 -10.47 -5.55 26.05
C ALA A 214 -11.85 -4.86 25.94
N GLU A 215 -11.90 -3.58 25.53
CA GLU A 215 -13.14 -2.84 25.36
C GLU A 215 -13.89 -3.24 24.08
N LEU A 216 -13.19 -3.37 22.98
CA LEU A 216 -13.72 -3.79 21.68
C LEU A 216 -12.63 -4.58 20.91
N PRO A 217 -12.83 -5.84 20.54
CA PRO A 217 -11.83 -6.62 19.85
C PRO A 217 -11.23 -5.89 18.64
N VAL A 218 -9.91 -5.64 18.68
CA VAL A 218 -9.12 -5.02 17.62
C VAL A 218 -8.84 -6.07 16.55
N ALA A 219 -9.15 -5.78 15.29
CA ALA A 219 -8.93 -6.70 14.18
C ALA A 219 -7.49 -6.66 13.66
N ALA A 220 -6.88 -5.47 13.64
CA ALA A 220 -5.53 -5.29 13.10
C ALA A 220 -4.76 -4.17 13.80
N VAL A 221 -3.44 -4.35 13.89
CA VAL A 221 -2.47 -3.31 14.22
C VAL A 221 -1.67 -2.96 12.97
N GLN A 222 -1.43 -1.67 12.75
CA GLN A 222 -0.57 -1.21 11.67
C GLN A 222 0.64 -0.46 12.23
N SER A 223 1.85 -0.98 11.97
CA SER A 223 3.11 -0.35 12.39
C SER A 223 4.20 -0.55 11.35
N GLU A 224 5.26 0.30 11.39
CA GLU A 224 6.42 0.07 10.53
C GLU A 224 7.05 -1.28 10.84
N TYR A 225 7.23 -2.08 9.79
CA TYR A 225 7.94 -3.36 9.92
C TYR A 225 8.53 -3.78 8.58
N SER A 226 9.82 -4.07 8.59
CA SER A 226 10.59 -4.53 7.44
C SER A 226 11.94 -5.08 7.90
N LEU A 227 12.74 -5.60 6.98
CA LEU A 227 14.14 -5.94 7.28
C LEU A 227 14.98 -4.73 7.72
N LEU A 228 14.57 -3.49 7.38
CA LEU A 228 15.24 -2.26 7.83
C LEU A 228 14.83 -1.85 9.25
N TRP A 229 13.62 -2.21 9.69
CA TRP A 229 13.10 -1.89 11.02
C TRP A 229 12.30 -3.06 11.60
N ARG A 230 12.79 -3.63 12.68
CA ARG A 230 12.25 -4.84 13.33
C ARG A 230 11.73 -4.61 14.75
N GLY A 231 11.52 -3.36 15.13
CA GLY A 231 11.05 -3.00 16.48
C GLY A 231 9.80 -3.74 16.96
N PRO A 232 8.76 -3.96 16.11
CA PRO A 232 7.55 -4.67 16.53
C PRO A 232 7.77 -6.09 17.05
N GLU A 233 8.84 -6.78 16.69
CA GLU A 233 9.13 -8.17 17.10
C GLU A 233 9.26 -8.32 18.63
N ARG A 234 9.68 -7.26 19.32
CA ARG A 234 9.94 -7.32 20.76
C ARG A 234 8.70 -7.24 21.63
N VAL A 235 7.66 -6.50 21.19
CA VAL A 235 6.49 -6.21 22.01
C VAL A 235 5.19 -6.37 21.22
N VAL A 236 5.06 -5.71 20.09
CA VAL A 236 3.76 -5.59 19.38
C VAL A 236 3.35 -6.92 18.76
N LEU A 237 4.25 -7.61 18.04
CA LEU A 237 3.93 -8.91 17.43
C LEU A 237 3.58 -9.98 18.46
N PRO A 238 4.29 -10.13 19.62
CA PRO A 238 3.85 -11.01 20.70
C PRO A 238 2.43 -10.73 21.19
N ILE A 239 2.05 -9.45 21.40
CA ILE A 239 0.69 -9.08 21.80
C ILE A 239 -0.32 -9.43 20.71
N CYS A 240 0.00 -9.18 19.45
CA CYS A 240 -0.88 -9.57 18.33
C CYS A 240 -1.09 -11.08 18.28
N ALA A 241 -0.05 -11.87 18.48
CA ALA A 241 -0.17 -13.34 18.55
C ALA A 241 -1.02 -13.82 19.72
N GLU A 242 -0.84 -13.23 20.89
CA GLU A 242 -1.59 -13.53 22.12
C GLU A 242 -3.09 -13.24 21.97
N LEU A 243 -3.42 -12.09 21.36
CA LEU A 243 -4.80 -11.61 21.27
C LEU A 243 -5.52 -11.97 19.96
N GLY A 244 -4.85 -12.67 19.03
CA GLY A 244 -5.43 -13.03 17.73
C GLY A 244 -5.62 -11.82 16.79
N ILE A 245 -4.80 -10.79 16.93
CA ILE A 245 -4.84 -9.55 16.14
C ILE A 245 -3.98 -9.70 14.90
N GLY A 246 -4.48 -9.28 13.73
CA GLY A 246 -3.68 -9.20 12.50
C GLY A 246 -2.66 -8.06 12.54
N PHE A 247 -1.60 -8.18 11.74
CA PHE A 247 -0.56 -7.15 11.69
C PHE A 247 -0.31 -6.67 10.25
N VAL A 248 -0.29 -5.36 10.07
CA VAL A 248 -0.16 -4.72 8.76
C VAL A 248 1.11 -3.86 8.72
N PRO A 249 2.21 -4.40 8.16
CA PRO A 249 3.44 -3.64 7.95
C PRO A 249 3.23 -2.45 6.99
N TRP A 250 3.42 -1.21 7.46
CA TRP A 250 3.62 -0.08 6.56
C TRP A 250 5.12 0.13 6.28
N SER A 251 5.45 0.83 5.19
CA SER A 251 6.81 0.95 4.65
C SER A 251 7.58 -0.39 4.55
N PRO A 252 6.94 -1.45 4.02
CA PRO A 252 7.52 -2.80 4.01
C PRO A 252 8.80 -2.90 3.18
N LEU A 253 9.07 -1.90 2.31
CA LEU A 253 10.28 -1.76 1.51
C LEU A 253 11.22 -0.65 2.02
N GLY A 254 11.03 -0.17 3.26
CA GLY A 254 11.88 0.87 3.85
C GLY A 254 11.94 2.12 2.97
N VAL A 255 10.77 2.67 2.56
CA VAL A 255 10.64 3.82 1.64
C VAL A 255 11.47 3.72 0.36
N GLY A 256 11.62 2.49 -0.14
CA GLY A 256 12.38 2.18 -1.36
C GLY A 256 13.82 1.74 -1.10
N PHE A 257 14.31 1.73 0.12
CA PHE A 257 15.69 1.31 0.44
C PHE A 257 15.93 -0.17 0.10
N LEU A 258 15.00 -1.04 0.48
CA LEU A 258 15.12 -2.50 0.30
C LEU A 258 14.92 -2.96 -1.14
N THR A 259 14.61 -2.06 -2.07
CA THR A 259 14.55 -2.36 -3.52
C THR A 259 15.93 -2.39 -4.17
N GLY A 260 16.95 -1.83 -3.51
CA GLY A 260 18.29 -1.66 -4.08
C GLY A 260 18.41 -0.48 -5.06
N ALA A 261 17.37 0.35 -5.21
CA ALA A 261 17.42 1.55 -6.05
C ALA A 261 18.19 2.73 -5.40
N ILE A 262 18.33 2.70 -4.07
CA ILE A 262 19.12 3.69 -3.33
C ILE A 262 20.57 3.18 -3.23
N THR A 263 21.53 4.00 -3.65
CA THR A 263 22.96 3.71 -3.66
C THR A 263 23.73 4.75 -2.85
N SER A 264 25.05 4.55 -2.65
CA SER A 264 25.93 5.51 -1.98
C SER A 264 25.93 6.90 -2.64
N ASP A 265 25.64 6.95 -3.94
CA ASP A 265 25.61 8.19 -4.73
C ASP A 265 24.24 8.86 -4.74
N THR A 266 23.23 8.21 -4.18
CA THR A 266 21.88 8.78 -4.13
C THR A 266 21.88 10.07 -3.30
N ARG A 267 21.29 11.13 -3.87
CA ARG A 267 21.06 12.40 -3.20
C ARG A 267 19.58 12.74 -3.30
N PHE A 268 18.95 12.98 -2.16
CA PHE A 268 17.54 13.34 -2.10
C PHE A 268 17.37 14.85 -2.27
N ALA A 269 16.40 15.25 -3.09
CA ALA A 269 15.99 16.64 -3.25
C ALA A 269 15.40 17.20 -1.94
N ASP A 270 15.37 18.53 -1.79
CA ASP A 270 14.85 19.18 -0.59
C ASP A 270 13.37 18.87 -0.31
N ALA A 271 12.58 18.65 -1.36
CA ALA A 271 11.18 18.28 -1.27
C ALA A 271 10.96 16.78 -0.95
N ASP A 272 12.01 15.95 -1.01
CA ASP A 272 11.92 14.53 -0.70
C ASP A 272 12.07 14.31 0.81
N PHE A 273 11.03 13.82 1.46
CA PHE A 273 11.04 13.65 2.91
C PHE A 273 12.13 12.66 3.38
N ARG A 274 12.59 11.74 2.54
CA ARG A 274 13.69 10.81 2.84
C ARG A 274 14.99 11.53 3.19
N LYS A 275 15.15 12.79 2.72
CA LYS A 275 16.28 13.65 3.11
C LYS A 275 16.33 13.91 4.62
N SER A 276 15.19 13.91 5.29
CA SER A 276 15.08 14.13 6.75
C SER A 276 15.30 12.86 7.57
N GLU A 277 15.35 11.68 6.94
CA GLU A 277 15.58 10.41 7.63
C GLU A 277 17.07 10.15 7.81
N THR A 278 17.55 10.15 9.01
CA THR A 278 18.98 9.98 9.33
C THR A 278 19.52 8.62 8.91
N ARG A 279 18.68 7.60 8.71
CA ARG A 279 19.06 6.30 8.10
C ARG A 279 19.68 6.46 6.71
N PHE A 280 19.32 7.52 6.00
CA PHE A 280 19.78 7.82 4.63
C PHE A 280 20.77 8.96 4.55
N ALA A 281 21.19 9.51 5.70
CA ALA A 281 22.31 10.44 5.75
C ALA A 281 23.58 9.76 5.22
N PRO A 282 24.43 10.45 4.45
CA PRO A 282 25.58 9.84 3.77
C PRO A 282 26.45 8.96 4.66
N GLU A 283 26.70 9.41 5.90
CA GLU A 283 27.50 8.71 6.93
C GLU A 283 26.89 7.40 7.41
N ASN A 284 25.55 7.29 7.40
CA ASN A 284 24.82 6.09 7.79
C ASN A 284 24.49 5.22 6.58
N LEU A 285 24.16 5.84 5.45
CA LEU A 285 23.71 5.16 4.22
C LEU A 285 24.76 4.15 3.74
N ALA A 286 26.04 4.55 3.67
CA ALA A 286 27.13 3.68 3.22
C ALA A 286 27.22 2.39 4.06
N HIS A 287 27.00 2.49 5.37
CA HIS A 287 26.99 1.33 6.28
C HIS A 287 25.70 0.49 6.08
N ASN A 288 24.54 1.13 5.98
CA ASN A 288 23.25 0.46 5.88
C ASN A 288 23.08 -0.31 4.57
N LEU A 289 23.79 0.07 3.51
CA LEU A 289 23.79 -0.64 2.23
C LEU A 289 24.24 -2.11 2.33
N ALA A 290 24.94 -2.50 3.40
CA ALA A 290 25.25 -3.91 3.68
C ALA A 290 23.97 -4.79 3.72
N LEU A 291 22.84 -4.24 4.19
CA LEU A 291 21.55 -4.95 4.16
C LEU A 291 21.04 -5.14 2.73
N VAL A 292 21.24 -4.16 1.86
CA VAL A 292 20.86 -4.26 0.45
C VAL A 292 21.70 -5.31 -0.29
N GLU A 293 23.02 -5.37 -0.02
CA GLU A 293 23.90 -6.40 -0.60
C GLU A 293 23.53 -7.81 -0.12
N LEU A 294 23.16 -7.96 1.15
CA LEU A 294 22.60 -9.22 1.65
C LEU A 294 21.34 -9.61 0.87
N LEU A 295 20.42 -8.65 0.66
CA LEU A 295 19.19 -8.90 -0.08
C LEU A 295 19.46 -9.25 -1.55
N ARG A 296 20.43 -8.61 -2.22
CA ARG A 296 20.83 -8.95 -3.60
C ARG A 296 21.32 -10.40 -3.70
N THR A 297 22.22 -10.79 -2.79
CA THR A 297 22.73 -12.18 -2.74
C THR A 297 21.59 -13.20 -2.58
N TRP A 298 20.64 -12.93 -1.69
CA TRP A 298 19.50 -13.81 -1.49
C TRP A 298 18.49 -13.78 -2.65
N ALA A 299 18.29 -12.62 -3.27
CA ALA A 299 17.42 -12.45 -4.42
C ALA A 299 17.92 -13.29 -5.61
N GLU A 300 19.24 -13.31 -5.88
CA GLU A 300 19.86 -14.18 -6.88
C GLU A 300 19.61 -15.66 -6.58
N ARG A 301 19.82 -16.09 -5.32
CA ARG A 301 19.54 -17.49 -4.88
C ARG A 301 18.08 -17.89 -5.11
N LYS A 302 17.14 -16.93 -4.97
CA LYS A 302 15.70 -17.15 -5.09
C LYS A 302 15.12 -16.80 -6.46
N GLN A 303 15.96 -16.38 -7.42
CA GLN A 303 15.53 -15.90 -8.74
C GLN A 303 14.43 -14.83 -8.63
N ALA A 304 14.62 -13.89 -7.70
CA ALA A 304 13.69 -12.82 -7.35
C ALA A 304 14.43 -11.48 -7.35
N THR A 305 13.66 -10.38 -7.18
CA THR A 305 14.26 -9.06 -6.91
C THR A 305 14.41 -8.82 -5.39
N PRO A 306 15.28 -7.90 -4.97
CA PRO A 306 15.39 -7.52 -3.56
C PRO A 306 14.04 -7.07 -2.96
N ALA A 307 13.22 -6.35 -3.72
CA ALA A 307 11.88 -5.94 -3.30
C ALA A 307 10.96 -7.14 -3.05
N GLN A 308 10.93 -8.09 -3.99
CA GLN A 308 10.16 -9.32 -3.84
C GLN A 308 10.61 -10.14 -2.64
N LEU A 309 11.92 -10.25 -2.44
CA LEU A 309 12.49 -10.97 -1.31
C LEU A 309 12.10 -10.34 0.03
N ALA A 310 12.20 -9.00 0.14
CA ALA A 310 11.84 -8.27 1.36
C ALA A 310 10.35 -8.42 1.72
N LEU A 311 9.46 -8.38 0.73
CA LEU A 311 8.02 -8.60 0.92
C LEU A 311 7.71 -10.05 1.29
N ALA A 312 8.35 -11.02 0.63
CA ALA A 312 8.19 -12.44 0.93
C ALA A 312 8.69 -12.78 2.34
N TRP A 313 9.80 -12.15 2.79
CA TRP A 313 10.28 -12.31 4.16
C TRP A 313 9.21 -11.88 5.18
N LEU A 314 8.54 -10.74 4.96
CA LEU A 314 7.44 -10.26 5.83
C LEU A 314 6.27 -11.25 5.88
N THR A 315 5.83 -11.72 4.71
CA THR A 315 4.71 -12.67 4.65
C THR A 315 5.05 -14.04 5.23
N ALA A 316 6.34 -14.39 5.31
CA ALA A 316 6.81 -15.63 5.91
C ALA A 316 6.92 -15.58 7.44
N GLN A 317 6.86 -14.40 8.08
CA GLN A 317 6.97 -14.30 9.54
C GLN A 317 5.78 -14.94 10.24
N HIS A 318 4.55 -14.58 9.85
CA HIS A 318 3.33 -15.13 10.42
C HIS A 318 2.19 -15.11 9.40
N PRO A 319 1.21 -16.04 9.49
CA PRO A 319 0.07 -16.11 8.57
C PRO A 319 -0.90 -14.92 8.72
N TRP A 320 -0.78 -14.13 9.76
CA TRP A 320 -1.57 -12.94 10.05
C TRP A 320 -0.81 -11.62 9.78
N VAL A 321 0.35 -11.68 9.15
CA VAL A 321 1.11 -10.50 8.68
C VAL A 321 0.76 -10.23 7.22
N VAL A 322 0.26 -9.02 6.92
CA VAL A 322 -0.19 -8.60 5.59
C VAL A 322 0.45 -7.26 5.24
N PRO A 323 1.59 -7.23 4.54
CA PRO A 323 2.25 -5.98 4.16
C PRO A 323 1.48 -5.24 3.07
N ILE A 324 1.60 -3.90 3.11
CA ILE A 324 0.92 -2.97 2.21
C ILE A 324 1.92 -2.11 1.42
N PRO A 325 2.73 -2.71 0.51
CA PRO A 325 3.60 -1.92 -0.35
C PRO A 325 2.79 -0.93 -1.18
N GLY A 326 3.22 0.34 -1.17
CA GLY A 326 2.59 1.41 -1.96
C GLY A 326 3.42 1.73 -3.20
N THR A 327 2.76 2.04 -4.31
CA THR A 327 3.41 2.50 -5.53
C THR A 327 2.50 3.38 -6.37
N THR A 328 3.11 4.23 -7.20
CA THR A 328 2.46 5.03 -8.25
C THR A 328 2.86 4.57 -9.65
N GLN A 329 3.57 3.44 -9.76
CA GLN A 329 4.10 2.94 -11.02
C GLN A 329 3.66 1.49 -11.25
N MET A 330 3.12 1.20 -12.44
CA MET A 330 2.64 -0.12 -12.81
C MET A 330 3.73 -1.21 -12.74
N PRO A 331 4.97 -0.99 -13.23
CA PRO A 331 6.02 -1.99 -13.10
C PRO A 331 6.30 -2.37 -11.64
N HIS A 332 6.32 -1.40 -10.74
CA HIS A 332 6.54 -1.66 -9.31
C HIS A 332 5.36 -2.41 -8.66
N LEU A 333 4.12 -2.15 -9.11
CA LEU A 333 2.97 -2.95 -8.65
C LEU A 333 3.16 -4.42 -8.99
N LEU A 334 3.45 -4.72 -10.26
CA LEU A 334 3.62 -6.09 -10.74
C LEU A 334 4.84 -6.78 -10.08
N GLU A 335 5.94 -6.04 -9.90
CA GLU A 335 7.11 -6.52 -9.17
C GLU A 335 6.75 -6.91 -7.72
N ASN A 336 6.09 -6.00 -6.98
CA ASN A 336 5.68 -6.26 -5.60
C ASN A 336 4.78 -7.49 -5.48
N LEU A 337 3.82 -7.63 -6.39
CA LEU A 337 2.91 -8.79 -6.41
C LEU A 337 3.66 -10.09 -6.70
N GLY A 338 4.72 -10.04 -7.51
CA GLY A 338 5.59 -11.19 -7.78
C GLY A 338 6.25 -11.79 -6.53
N SER A 339 6.30 -11.06 -5.40
CA SER A 339 6.78 -11.58 -4.12
C SER A 339 5.98 -12.78 -3.62
N ALA A 340 4.73 -12.93 -4.04
CA ALA A 340 3.88 -14.08 -3.72
C ALA A 340 4.43 -15.41 -4.28
N ASN A 341 5.35 -15.38 -5.22
CA ASN A 341 5.99 -16.57 -5.79
C ASN A 341 7.26 -16.97 -5.04
N VAL A 342 7.81 -16.11 -4.19
CA VAL A 342 9.03 -16.38 -3.42
C VAL A 342 8.66 -17.21 -2.19
N ARG A 343 9.35 -18.35 -2.02
CA ARG A 343 9.14 -19.25 -0.87
C ARG A 343 10.46 -19.46 -0.14
N PHE A 344 10.40 -19.53 1.18
CA PHE A 344 11.49 -19.90 2.05
C PHE A 344 11.21 -21.25 2.70
N THR A 345 12.24 -22.09 2.80
CA THR A 345 12.25 -23.14 3.81
C THR A 345 12.46 -22.51 5.20
N SER A 346 12.12 -23.23 6.27
CA SER A 346 12.35 -22.73 7.63
C SER A 346 13.83 -22.40 7.91
N ALA A 347 14.75 -23.20 7.35
CA ALA A 347 16.19 -22.97 7.47
C ALA A 347 16.62 -21.69 6.74
N GLU A 348 16.16 -21.47 5.51
CA GLU A 348 16.47 -20.25 4.75
C GLU A 348 15.91 -18.98 5.41
N LEU A 349 14.68 -19.06 5.93
CA LEU A 349 14.08 -17.93 6.63
C LEU A 349 14.88 -17.58 7.90
N ALA A 350 15.31 -18.59 8.66
CA ALA A 350 16.14 -18.42 9.83
C ALA A 350 17.53 -17.84 9.48
N GLU A 351 18.18 -18.37 8.42
CA GLU A 351 19.49 -17.91 7.93
C GLU A 351 19.43 -16.42 7.50
N LEU A 352 18.44 -16.05 6.66
CA LEU A 352 18.28 -14.67 6.22
C LEU A 352 18.00 -13.74 7.41
N THR A 353 17.12 -14.15 8.32
CA THR A 353 16.75 -13.37 9.49
C THR A 353 17.95 -13.14 10.43
N ALA A 354 18.75 -14.17 10.67
CA ALA A 354 19.97 -14.08 11.49
C ALA A 354 21.03 -13.18 10.82
N SER A 355 21.26 -13.37 9.50
CA SER A 355 22.19 -12.53 8.74
C SER A 355 21.79 -11.05 8.74
N ALA A 356 20.50 -10.76 8.54
CA ALA A 356 19.98 -9.39 8.62
C ALA A 356 20.13 -8.81 10.05
N SER A 357 19.95 -9.64 11.09
CA SER A 357 20.11 -9.21 12.50
C SER A 357 21.55 -8.87 12.88
N SER A 358 22.54 -9.42 12.18
CA SER A 358 23.96 -9.10 12.41
C SER A 358 24.36 -7.74 11.85
N ILE A 359 23.54 -7.14 10.98
CA ILE A 359 23.77 -5.83 10.37
C ILE A 359 23.10 -4.78 11.27
N GLN A 360 23.91 -4.02 11.98
CA GLN A 360 23.41 -2.93 12.81
C GLN A 360 23.04 -1.73 11.95
N ILE A 361 21.76 -1.44 11.79
CA ILE A 361 21.26 -0.27 11.06
C ILE A 361 21.61 1.01 11.85
N ARG A 362 22.20 1.98 11.18
CA ARG A 362 22.59 3.30 11.73
C ARG A 362 21.57 4.35 11.37
N GLY A 363 21.40 5.33 12.25
CA GLY A 363 20.42 6.40 12.16
C GLY A 363 19.11 6.04 12.85
N GLU A 364 18.34 7.09 13.15
CA GLU A 364 17.05 6.97 13.84
C GLU A 364 15.99 6.40 12.90
N ARG A 365 15.05 5.68 13.47
CA ARG A 365 13.90 5.10 12.74
C ARG A 365 13.13 6.16 11.95
N LEU A 366 12.75 7.23 12.61
CA LEU A 366 11.95 8.32 12.06
C LEU A 366 12.51 9.67 12.52
N PRO A 367 12.26 10.75 11.79
CA PRO A 367 12.55 12.09 12.31
C PRO A 367 11.83 12.31 13.64
N PRO A 368 12.42 13.06 14.60
CA PRO A 368 11.86 13.26 15.95
C PRO A 368 10.40 13.76 15.93
N THR A 369 10.07 14.62 14.98
CA THR A 369 8.72 15.18 14.79
C THR A 369 7.68 14.13 14.40
N VAL A 370 8.09 13.02 13.79
CA VAL A 370 7.21 11.90 13.43
C VAL A 370 7.23 10.83 14.52
N GLN A 371 8.43 10.55 15.10
CA GLN A 371 8.59 9.58 16.19
C GLN A 371 7.74 9.96 17.41
N ALA A 372 7.55 11.24 17.70
CA ALA A 372 6.71 11.74 18.80
C ALA A 372 5.23 11.27 18.72
N PHE A 373 4.79 10.71 17.60
CA PHE A 373 3.44 10.17 17.41
C PHE A 373 3.40 8.63 17.44
N SER A 374 4.52 7.96 17.68
CA SER A 374 4.64 6.51 17.76
C SER A 374 4.77 6.06 19.22
N ASP A 375 4.29 4.86 19.51
CA ASP A 375 4.34 4.23 20.83
C ASP A 375 3.64 5.05 21.96
N VAL A 376 2.69 5.91 21.58
CA VAL A 376 1.96 6.77 22.52
C VAL A 376 0.89 5.96 23.25
N GLU A 377 0.83 6.15 24.57
CA GLU A 377 -0.24 5.59 25.40
C GLU A 377 -1.40 6.59 25.55
N ALA A 378 -2.62 6.07 25.43
CA ALA A 378 -3.84 6.85 25.71
C ALA A 378 -3.98 7.08 27.24
N PRO A 379 -4.55 8.23 27.65
CA PRO A 379 -4.77 8.51 29.06
C PRO A 379 -5.74 7.48 29.69
N ALA A 380 -5.68 7.33 30.99
CA ALA A 380 -6.65 6.53 31.72
C ALA A 380 -8.07 7.12 31.57
N GLN A 381 -9.08 6.27 31.55
CA GLN A 381 -10.46 6.69 31.67
C GLN A 381 -10.68 7.32 33.07
N ARG A 382 -11.33 8.47 33.13
CA ARG A 382 -11.57 9.18 34.39
C ARG A 382 -12.81 8.66 35.09
#